data_66e13daa5b95c3a438f7bd9ff7f930d1
#
_entry.id   66e13daa5b95c3a438f7bd9ff7f930d1
#
_cell.length_a   1.000
_cell.length_b   1.000
_cell.length_c   1.000
_cell.angle_alpha   90.00
_cell.angle_beta   90.00
_cell.angle_gamma   90.00
#
_symmetry.space_group_name_H-M   'P 1'
#
loop_
_entity.id
_entity.type
_entity.pdbx_description
1 polymer ?
#
loop_
_entity_poly.entity_id
_entity_poly.type
_entity_poly.pdbx_seq_one_letter_code
_entity_poly.pdbx_strand_id
1 'polypeptide(L)'
;SFSMTAFKEMFGFGSKLLLSGLLDTIYKDIYYIVIGRCFSSSILGQYTRAKQFSMVFSTNLTTVVQRVSFPVLSSIQDDSIRLREAYRKVIKSTMLVSFACMLGLAAIAKPLLILLISDKWLPAVYFLQIVCFSNMLYPLHAINLNILKVKGRSDVFLKLEVIKKVLAIFPILVGVYLGIEMMLWGSVIISVISYFLNAYYSASLIN
;
A
#
# COMPACT_ATOMS: atom_id res chain seq x y z
N SER A 1 -21.59 32.87 5.14
CA SER A 1 -20.81 33.34 6.30
C SER A 1 -19.66 32.39 6.56
N PHE A 2 -18.45 32.91 6.71
CA PHE A 2 -17.25 32.11 7.03
C PHE A 2 -17.36 31.65 8.49
N SER A 3 -17.29 30.30 8.70
CA SER A 3 -17.30 29.72 10.03
C SER A 3 -15.88 29.31 10.44
N MET A 4 -15.32 29.99 11.45
CA MET A 4 -13.99 29.70 11.98
C MET A 4 -13.89 28.30 12.59
N THR A 5 -14.98 27.77 13.15
CA THR A 5 -15.06 26.41 13.70
C THR A 5 -14.93 25.37 12.60
N ALA A 6 -15.75 25.51 11.54
CA ALA A 6 -15.66 24.62 10.38
C ALA A 6 -14.28 24.68 9.70
N PHE A 7 -13.68 25.87 9.61
CA PHE A 7 -12.32 26.03 9.08
C PHE A 7 -11.29 25.27 9.92
N LYS A 8 -11.32 25.38 11.24
CA LYS A 8 -10.39 24.65 12.13
C LYS A 8 -10.55 23.14 12.02
N GLU A 9 -11.77 22.64 11.93
CA GLU A 9 -12.04 21.20 11.74
C GLU A 9 -11.52 20.69 10.40
N MET A 10 -11.84 21.38 9.31
CA MET A 10 -11.35 21.05 7.97
C MET A 10 -9.83 21.14 7.87
N PHE A 11 -9.23 22.18 8.43
CA PHE A 11 -7.77 22.34 8.45
C PHE A 11 -7.11 21.25 9.30
N GLY A 12 -7.65 20.93 10.46
CA GLY A 12 -7.15 19.86 11.33
C GLY A 12 -7.23 18.47 10.67
N PHE A 13 -8.31 18.20 9.93
CA PHE A 13 -8.46 16.96 9.17
C PHE A 13 -7.48 16.92 7.98
N GLY A 14 -7.47 17.98 7.17
CA GLY A 14 -6.65 18.08 5.97
C GLY A 14 -5.15 18.06 6.26
N SER A 15 -4.68 18.76 7.29
CA SER A 15 -3.26 18.78 7.68
C SER A 15 -2.75 17.40 8.11
N LYS A 16 -3.54 16.59 8.81
CA LYS A 16 -3.19 15.22 9.18
C LYS A 16 -3.08 14.31 7.96
N LEU A 17 -3.99 14.45 7.00
CA LEU A 17 -3.93 13.69 5.74
C LEU A 17 -2.72 14.12 4.89
N LEU A 18 -2.44 15.41 4.82
CA LEU A 18 -1.28 15.94 4.11
C LEU A 18 0.02 15.43 4.72
N LEU A 19 0.16 15.50 6.05
CA LEU A 19 1.33 14.97 6.75
C LEU A 19 1.51 13.46 6.51
N SER A 20 0.41 12.69 6.54
CA SER A 20 0.45 11.27 6.22
C SER A 20 0.91 11.01 4.78
N GLY A 21 0.44 11.81 3.82
CA GLY A 21 0.86 11.71 2.41
C GLY A 21 2.34 12.04 2.21
N LEU A 22 2.85 13.07 2.90
CA LEU A 22 4.28 13.42 2.88
C LEU A 22 5.15 12.29 3.46
N LEU A 23 4.75 11.73 4.61
CA LEU A 23 5.42 10.57 5.20
C LEU A 23 5.44 9.37 4.25
N ASP A 24 4.35 9.13 3.55
CA ASP A 24 4.27 8.03 2.57
C ASP A 24 5.23 8.24 1.40
N THR A 25 5.29 9.46 0.87
CA THR A 25 6.20 9.82 -0.24
C THR A 25 7.66 9.66 0.18
N ILE A 26 8.06 10.25 1.31
CA ILE A 26 9.43 10.12 1.83
C ILE A 26 9.79 8.64 2.04
N TYR A 27 8.88 7.85 2.59
CA TYR A 27 9.12 6.44 2.81
C TYR A 27 9.28 5.63 1.52
N LYS A 28 8.50 5.92 0.49
CA LYS A 28 8.65 5.24 -0.82
C LYS A 28 10.02 5.48 -1.42
N ASP A 29 10.52 6.70 -1.29
CA ASP A 29 11.80 7.10 -1.87
C ASP A 29 13.00 6.60 -1.06
N ILE A 30 12.84 6.38 0.25
CA ILE A 30 13.93 5.90 1.11
C ILE A 30 14.45 4.52 0.67
N TYR A 31 13.59 3.65 0.16
CA TYR A 31 14.01 2.36 -0.39
C TYR A 31 14.97 2.53 -1.58
N TYR A 32 14.66 3.44 -2.50
CA TYR A 32 15.52 3.72 -3.65
C TYR A 32 16.86 4.31 -3.21
N ILE A 33 16.83 5.23 -2.23
CA ILE A 33 18.04 5.86 -1.68
C ILE A 33 18.93 4.82 -0.99
N VAL A 34 18.36 3.99 -0.12
CA VAL A 34 19.11 2.96 0.60
C VAL A 34 19.67 1.91 -0.36
N ILE A 35 18.86 1.41 -1.30
CA ILE A 35 19.32 0.42 -2.27
C ILE A 35 20.44 1.01 -3.14
N GLY A 36 20.28 2.26 -3.61
CA GLY A 36 21.30 2.92 -4.43
C GLY A 36 22.60 3.25 -3.70
N ARG A 37 22.55 3.45 -2.37
CA ARG A 37 23.72 3.79 -1.57
C ARG A 37 24.43 2.56 -0.97
N CYS A 38 23.67 1.56 -0.57
CA CYS A 38 24.19 0.37 0.13
C CYS A 38 24.45 -0.82 -0.80
N PHE A 39 23.86 -0.81 -2.01
CA PHE A 39 24.01 -1.86 -3.00
C PHE A 39 24.49 -1.29 -4.33
N SER A 40 24.63 -2.14 -5.35
CA SER A 40 25.09 -1.69 -6.67
C SER A 40 23.97 -0.99 -7.46
N SER A 41 24.35 -0.12 -8.41
CA SER A 41 23.41 0.51 -9.35
C SER A 41 22.65 -0.53 -10.20
N SER A 42 23.25 -1.70 -10.46
CA SER A 42 22.59 -2.82 -11.13
C SER A 42 21.42 -3.34 -10.31
N ILE A 43 21.62 -3.58 -9.01
CA ILE A 43 20.57 -4.04 -8.09
C ILE A 43 19.45 -3.01 -7.98
N LEU A 44 19.80 -1.71 -7.89
CA LEU A 44 18.80 -0.64 -7.90
C LEU A 44 17.96 -0.66 -9.19
N GLY A 45 18.61 -0.84 -10.35
CA GLY A 45 17.92 -0.95 -11.63
C GLY A 45 16.95 -2.11 -11.67
N GLN A 46 17.38 -3.29 -11.23
CA GLN A 46 16.55 -4.51 -11.15
C GLN A 46 15.35 -4.34 -10.22
N TYR A 47 15.56 -3.79 -9.03
CA TYR A 47 14.48 -3.48 -8.09
C TYR A 47 13.50 -2.46 -8.67
N THR A 48 14.01 -1.40 -9.30
CA THR A 48 13.17 -0.36 -9.90
C THR A 48 12.27 -0.94 -10.98
N ARG A 49 12.77 -1.80 -11.87
CA ARG A 49 11.97 -2.48 -12.88
C ARG A 49 10.94 -3.41 -12.27
N ALA A 50 11.33 -4.24 -11.31
CA ALA A 50 10.41 -5.11 -10.58
C ALA A 50 9.27 -4.30 -9.94
N LYS A 51 9.60 -3.20 -9.27
CA LYS A 51 8.62 -2.30 -8.63
C LYS A 51 7.68 -1.66 -9.64
N GLN A 52 8.20 -1.15 -10.77
CA GLN A 52 7.39 -0.52 -11.82
C GLN A 52 6.35 -1.49 -12.38
N PHE A 53 6.75 -2.71 -12.78
CA PHE A 53 5.81 -3.71 -13.30
C PHE A 53 4.74 -4.09 -12.29
N SER A 54 5.10 -4.33 -11.06
CA SER A 54 4.13 -4.67 -10.00
C SER A 54 3.18 -3.51 -9.71
N MET A 55 3.66 -2.26 -9.70
CA MET A 55 2.83 -1.08 -9.41
C MET A 55 1.81 -0.77 -10.51
N VAL A 56 2.08 -1.08 -11.77
CA VAL A 56 1.09 -0.89 -12.85
C VAL A 56 -0.22 -1.58 -12.51
N PHE A 57 -0.16 -2.81 -12.03
CA PHE A 57 -1.36 -3.57 -11.65
C PHE A 57 -1.96 -3.10 -10.33
N SER A 58 -1.13 -2.97 -9.27
CA SER A 58 -1.63 -2.66 -7.94
C SER A 58 -2.21 -1.25 -7.82
N THR A 59 -1.59 -0.24 -8.45
CA THR A 59 -2.09 1.14 -8.38
C THR A 59 -3.33 1.36 -9.22
N ASN A 60 -3.41 0.78 -10.43
CA ASN A 60 -4.61 0.86 -11.25
C ASN A 60 -5.79 0.20 -10.57
N LEU A 61 -5.62 -1.03 -10.05
CA LEU A 61 -6.64 -1.71 -9.29
C LEU A 61 -7.08 -0.90 -8.07
N THR A 62 -6.13 -0.34 -7.32
CA THR A 62 -6.42 0.51 -6.16
C THR A 62 -7.24 1.74 -6.56
N THR A 63 -6.87 2.41 -7.65
CA THR A 63 -7.57 3.60 -8.14
C THR A 63 -9.01 3.27 -8.53
N VAL A 64 -9.23 2.19 -9.28
CA VAL A 64 -10.57 1.74 -9.66
C VAL A 64 -11.41 1.42 -8.42
N VAL A 65 -10.87 0.63 -7.51
CA VAL A 65 -11.56 0.24 -6.28
C VAL A 65 -11.91 1.46 -5.43
N GLN A 66 -10.98 2.39 -5.25
CA GLN A 66 -11.22 3.61 -4.46
C GLN A 66 -12.28 4.50 -5.09
N ARG A 67 -12.24 4.70 -6.41
CA ARG A 67 -13.23 5.54 -7.12
C ARG A 67 -14.66 5.01 -6.97
N VAL A 68 -14.83 3.71 -6.90
CA VAL A 68 -16.15 3.08 -6.73
C VAL A 68 -16.52 2.96 -5.25
N SER A 69 -15.62 2.47 -4.42
CA SER A 69 -15.94 2.15 -3.03
C SER A 69 -16.11 3.38 -2.14
N PHE A 70 -15.30 4.43 -2.33
CA PHE A 70 -15.34 5.60 -1.45
C PHE A 70 -16.70 6.33 -1.48
N PRO A 71 -17.29 6.69 -2.65
CA PRO A 71 -18.61 7.32 -2.69
C PRO A 71 -19.71 6.43 -2.11
N VAL A 72 -19.70 5.13 -2.42
CA VAL A 72 -20.70 4.18 -1.93
C VAL A 72 -20.61 4.05 -0.40
N LEU A 73 -19.42 3.88 0.16
CA LEU A 73 -19.24 3.79 1.61
C LEU A 73 -19.60 5.11 2.32
N SER A 74 -19.32 6.25 1.69
CA SER A 74 -19.70 7.57 2.23
C SER A 74 -21.21 7.78 2.25
N SER A 75 -21.94 7.32 1.22
CA SER A 75 -23.40 7.51 1.15
C SER A 75 -24.17 6.69 2.20
N ILE A 76 -23.57 5.64 2.75
CA ILE A 76 -24.17 4.75 3.76
C ILE A 76 -23.45 4.83 5.11
N GLN A 77 -22.66 5.89 5.35
CA GLN A 77 -21.80 5.98 6.55
C GLN A 77 -22.56 6.00 7.88
N ASP A 78 -23.82 6.42 7.86
CA ASP A 78 -24.68 6.52 9.05
C ASP A 78 -25.41 5.20 9.38
N ASP A 79 -25.50 4.27 8.41
CA ASP A 79 -26.05 2.94 8.61
C ASP A 79 -24.91 1.92 8.84
N SER A 80 -24.62 1.63 10.10
CA SER A 80 -23.48 0.76 10.48
C SER A 80 -23.60 -0.66 9.94
N ILE A 81 -24.84 -1.20 9.83
CA ILE A 81 -25.06 -2.58 9.34
C ILE A 81 -24.74 -2.64 7.85
N ARG A 82 -25.35 -1.76 7.06
CA ARG A 82 -25.10 -1.70 5.61
C ARG A 82 -23.63 -1.35 5.29
N LEU A 83 -23.05 -0.43 6.05
CA LEU A 83 -21.63 -0.07 5.89
C LEU A 83 -20.71 -1.28 6.10
N ARG A 84 -20.96 -2.08 7.14
CA ARG A 84 -20.20 -3.29 7.44
C ARG A 84 -20.33 -4.35 6.35
N GLU A 85 -21.53 -4.59 5.85
CA GLU A 85 -21.77 -5.54 4.77
C GLU A 85 -21.10 -5.10 3.46
N ALA A 86 -21.28 -3.83 3.07
CA ALA A 86 -20.65 -3.25 1.88
C ALA A 86 -19.12 -3.30 1.97
N TYR A 87 -18.55 -2.91 3.10
CA TYR A 87 -17.11 -2.98 3.34
C TYR A 87 -16.57 -4.40 3.20
N ARG A 88 -17.22 -5.39 3.83
CA ARG A 88 -16.81 -6.82 3.72
C ARG A 88 -16.88 -7.30 2.27
N LYS A 89 -17.91 -6.93 1.54
CA LYS A 89 -18.07 -7.29 0.12
C LYS A 89 -16.97 -6.70 -0.73
N VAL A 90 -16.66 -5.41 -0.54
CA VAL A 90 -15.57 -4.71 -1.26
C VAL A 90 -14.22 -5.36 -0.95
N ILE A 91 -13.90 -5.63 0.33
CA ILE A 91 -12.65 -6.31 0.72
C ILE A 91 -12.53 -7.68 0.06
N LYS A 92 -13.57 -8.53 0.13
CA LYS A 92 -13.53 -9.88 -0.46
C LYS A 92 -13.33 -9.85 -1.97
N SER A 93 -14.08 -9.00 -2.68
CA SER A 93 -13.98 -8.87 -4.14
C SER A 93 -12.61 -8.33 -4.56
N THR A 94 -12.10 -7.32 -3.86
CA THR A 94 -10.78 -6.74 -4.15
C THR A 94 -9.66 -7.74 -3.84
N MET A 95 -9.78 -8.51 -2.77
CA MET A 95 -8.82 -9.55 -2.42
C MET A 95 -8.73 -10.60 -3.52
N LEU A 96 -9.88 -11.10 -4.00
CA LEU A 96 -9.92 -12.08 -5.09
C LEU A 96 -9.20 -11.57 -6.33
N VAL A 97 -9.55 -10.37 -6.80
CA VAL A 97 -8.98 -9.79 -8.02
C VAL A 97 -7.49 -9.45 -7.83
N SER A 98 -7.14 -8.82 -6.71
CA SER A 98 -5.75 -8.41 -6.45
C SER A 98 -4.83 -9.64 -6.35
N PHE A 99 -5.23 -10.67 -5.63
CA PHE A 99 -4.42 -11.89 -5.48
C PHE A 99 -4.29 -12.63 -6.80
N ALA A 100 -5.38 -12.81 -7.54
CA ALA A 100 -5.33 -13.46 -8.86
C ALA A 100 -4.39 -12.70 -9.83
N CYS A 101 -4.50 -11.37 -9.91
CA CYS A 101 -3.65 -10.56 -10.77
C CYS A 101 -2.17 -10.60 -10.33
N MET A 102 -1.88 -10.47 -9.03
CA MET A 102 -0.50 -10.41 -8.55
C MET A 102 0.20 -11.76 -8.56
N LEU A 103 -0.50 -12.85 -8.21
CA LEU A 103 0.04 -14.20 -8.32
C LEU A 103 0.21 -14.61 -9.78
N GLY A 104 -0.74 -14.23 -10.64
CA GLY A 104 -0.60 -14.40 -12.10
C GLY A 104 0.61 -13.67 -12.64
N LEU A 105 0.82 -12.40 -12.26
CA LEU A 105 2.00 -11.62 -12.65
C LEU A 105 3.30 -12.27 -12.16
N ALA A 106 3.34 -12.75 -10.91
CA ALA A 106 4.50 -13.44 -10.36
C ALA A 106 4.81 -14.75 -11.11
N ALA A 107 3.78 -15.49 -11.52
CA ALA A 107 3.93 -16.73 -12.28
C ALA A 107 4.51 -16.50 -13.69
N ILE A 108 4.06 -15.45 -14.37
CA ILE A 108 4.52 -15.10 -15.73
C ILE A 108 5.69 -14.10 -15.72
N ALA A 109 6.27 -13.77 -14.56
CA ALA A 109 7.30 -12.72 -14.43
C ALA A 109 8.48 -12.93 -15.39
N LYS A 110 8.98 -14.17 -15.53
CA LYS A 110 10.10 -14.48 -16.40
C LYS A 110 9.80 -14.25 -17.89
N PRO A 111 8.81 -14.90 -18.51
CA PRO A 111 8.49 -14.67 -19.92
C PRO A 111 8.07 -13.22 -20.17
N LEU A 112 7.39 -12.56 -19.23
CA LEU A 112 6.97 -11.18 -19.36
C LEU A 112 8.17 -10.22 -19.47
N LEU A 113 9.16 -10.33 -18.58
CA LEU A 113 10.33 -9.47 -18.59
C LEU A 113 11.19 -9.70 -19.83
N ILE A 114 11.39 -10.95 -20.24
CA ILE A 114 12.15 -11.27 -21.45
C ILE A 114 11.48 -10.63 -22.68
N LEU A 115 10.16 -10.81 -22.82
CA LEU A 115 9.42 -10.32 -23.97
C LEU A 115 9.38 -8.79 -24.07
N LEU A 116 9.22 -8.10 -22.91
CA LEU A 116 9.01 -6.64 -22.90
C LEU A 116 10.30 -5.83 -22.82
N ILE A 117 11.33 -6.33 -22.13
CA ILE A 117 12.55 -5.55 -21.83
C ILE A 117 13.88 -6.27 -22.06
N SER A 118 13.87 -7.52 -22.49
CA SER A 118 15.02 -8.38 -22.82
C SER A 118 15.62 -9.21 -21.68
N ASP A 119 16.45 -10.20 -22.05
CA ASP A 119 17.12 -11.14 -21.14
C ASP A 119 18.07 -10.49 -20.12
N LYS A 120 18.53 -9.29 -20.40
CA LYS A 120 19.37 -8.48 -19.49
C LYS A 120 18.72 -8.30 -18.11
N TRP A 121 17.39 -8.37 -18.03
CA TRP A 121 16.61 -8.13 -16.82
C TRP A 121 16.18 -9.42 -16.10
N LEU A 122 16.73 -10.57 -16.48
CA LEU A 122 16.43 -11.83 -15.81
C LEU A 122 16.61 -11.81 -14.27
N PRO A 123 17.64 -11.14 -13.71
CA PRO A 123 17.76 -11.05 -12.25
C PRO A 123 16.63 -10.29 -11.59
N ALA A 124 15.92 -9.41 -12.30
CA ALA A 124 14.76 -8.67 -11.78
C ALA A 124 13.51 -9.57 -11.60
N VAL A 125 13.47 -10.75 -12.22
CA VAL A 125 12.34 -11.70 -12.10
C VAL A 125 12.07 -12.06 -10.66
N TYR A 126 13.11 -12.45 -9.91
CA TYR A 126 13.00 -12.81 -8.51
C TYR A 126 12.50 -11.64 -7.65
N PHE A 127 13.02 -10.45 -7.88
CA PHE A 127 12.55 -9.25 -7.19
C PHE A 127 11.09 -8.94 -7.53
N LEU A 128 10.67 -9.09 -8.80
CA LEU A 128 9.29 -8.91 -9.21
C LEU A 128 8.36 -9.88 -8.48
N GLN A 129 8.74 -11.14 -8.39
CA GLN A 129 7.97 -12.15 -7.67
C GLN A 129 7.75 -11.75 -6.20
N ILE A 130 8.82 -11.39 -5.47
CA ILE A 130 8.70 -10.98 -4.07
C ILE A 130 7.85 -9.70 -3.93
N VAL A 131 8.07 -8.70 -4.77
CA VAL A 131 7.33 -7.43 -4.73
C VAL A 131 5.84 -7.63 -5.05
N CYS A 132 5.47 -8.63 -5.87
CA CYS A 132 4.07 -8.99 -6.09
C CYS A 132 3.39 -9.43 -4.77
N PHE A 133 4.04 -10.21 -3.92
CA PHE A 133 3.49 -10.60 -2.61
C PHE A 133 3.25 -9.39 -1.70
N SER A 134 4.14 -8.41 -1.68
CA SER A 134 3.94 -7.18 -0.91
C SER A 134 2.79 -6.34 -1.48
N ASN A 135 2.74 -6.19 -2.81
CA ASN A 135 1.82 -5.28 -3.48
C ASN A 135 0.40 -5.86 -3.67
N MET A 136 0.19 -7.18 -3.51
CA MET A 136 -1.17 -7.74 -3.56
C MET A 136 -2.07 -7.24 -2.44
N LEU A 137 -1.49 -6.80 -1.32
CA LEU A 137 -2.22 -6.21 -0.20
C LEU A 137 -2.48 -4.70 -0.36
N TYR A 138 -1.83 -4.04 -1.33
CA TYR A 138 -1.88 -2.59 -1.51
C TYR A 138 -3.32 -2.05 -1.70
N PRO A 139 -4.18 -2.63 -2.56
CA PRO A 139 -5.56 -2.18 -2.69
C PRO A 139 -6.37 -2.37 -1.40
N LEU A 140 -6.09 -3.42 -0.64
CA LEU A 140 -6.77 -3.70 0.63
C LEU A 140 -6.42 -2.68 1.72
N HIS A 141 -5.14 -2.24 1.77
CA HIS A 141 -4.75 -1.12 2.65
C HIS A 141 -5.56 0.13 2.34
N ALA A 142 -5.74 0.44 1.06
CA ALA A 142 -6.47 1.63 0.63
C ALA A 142 -7.94 1.59 1.04
N ILE A 143 -8.62 0.42 0.95
CA ILE A 143 -10.02 0.26 1.39
C ILE A 143 -10.13 0.43 2.90
N ASN A 144 -9.24 -0.20 3.68
CA ASN A 144 -9.22 -0.07 5.12
C ASN A 144 -9.06 1.41 5.54
N LEU A 145 -8.14 2.13 4.91
CA LEU A 145 -7.91 3.53 5.18
C LEU A 145 -9.07 4.43 4.72
N ASN A 146 -9.84 4.03 3.70
CA ASN A 146 -11.03 4.75 3.26
C ASN A 146 -12.10 4.80 4.34
N ILE A 147 -12.30 3.72 5.11
CA ILE A 147 -13.24 3.72 6.24
C ILE A 147 -12.88 4.79 7.27
N LEU A 148 -11.59 4.97 7.58
CA LEU A 148 -11.13 6.01 8.50
C LEU A 148 -11.46 7.41 7.97
N LYS A 149 -11.32 7.62 6.66
CA LYS A 149 -11.67 8.89 6.00
C LYS A 149 -13.18 9.13 6.00
N VAL A 150 -13.98 8.11 5.67
CA VAL A 150 -15.46 8.16 5.69
C VAL A 150 -15.99 8.52 7.08
N LYS A 151 -15.38 7.93 8.13
CA LYS A 151 -15.74 8.23 9.53
C LYS A 151 -15.06 9.50 10.10
N GLY A 152 -14.34 10.28 9.28
CA GLY A 152 -13.68 11.51 9.70
C GLY A 152 -12.49 11.32 10.67
N ARG A 153 -11.98 10.09 10.85
CA ARG A 153 -10.93 9.74 11.82
C ARG A 153 -9.53 9.90 11.24
N SER A 154 -9.19 11.13 10.86
CA SER A 154 -7.84 11.47 10.36
C SER A 154 -6.74 11.32 11.43
N ASP A 155 -7.10 11.41 12.70
CA ASP A 155 -6.23 11.14 13.85
C ASP A 155 -5.71 9.69 13.86
N VAL A 156 -6.63 8.74 13.72
CA VAL A 156 -6.31 7.31 13.64
C VAL A 156 -5.54 7.00 12.35
N PHE A 157 -5.94 7.62 11.24
CA PHE A 157 -5.26 7.50 9.96
C PHE A 157 -3.77 7.88 10.08
N LEU A 158 -3.47 9.07 10.61
CA LEU A 158 -2.09 9.55 10.80
C LEU A 158 -1.31 8.63 11.77
N LYS A 159 -1.93 8.24 12.89
CA LYS A 159 -1.30 7.32 13.86
C LYS A 159 -0.89 6.00 13.21
N LEU A 160 -1.76 5.40 12.42
CA LEU A 160 -1.46 4.16 11.70
C LEU A 160 -0.33 4.34 10.68
N GLU A 161 -0.33 5.45 9.92
CA GLU A 161 0.75 5.74 8.98
C GLU A 161 2.09 5.89 9.69
N VAL A 162 2.14 6.59 10.82
CA VAL A 162 3.39 6.72 11.60
C VAL A 162 3.86 5.35 12.11
N ILE A 163 2.98 4.55 12.72
CA ILE A 163 3.33 3.21 13.21
C ILE A 163 3.89 2.34 12.07
N LYS A 164 3.22 2.30 10.93
CA LYS A 164 3.67 1.52 9.78
C LYS A 164 5.03 1.96 9.25
N LYS A 165 5.31 3.28 9.22
CA LYS A 165 6.61 3.79 8.79
C LYS A 165 7.73 3.45 9.78
N VAL A 166 7.45 3.50 11.07
CA VAL A 166 8.42 3.05 12.08
C VAL A 166 8.72 1.56 11.93
N LEU A 167 7.69 0.71 11.81
CA LEU A 167 7.86 -0.73 11.58
C LEU A 167 8.64 -1.02 10.28
N ALA A 168 8.45 -0.22 9.26
CA ALA A 168 9.07 -0.41 7.97
C ALA A 168 10.56 0.00 7.91
N ILE A 169 11.09 0.64 8.96
CA ILE A 169 12.54 0.85 9.11
C ILE A 169 13.24 -0.48 9.37
N PHE A 170 12.61 -1.42 10.05
CA PHE A 170 13.22 -2.69 10.42
C PHE A 170 13.69 -3.53 9.20
N PRO A 171 12.88 -3.78 8.17
CA PRO A 171 13.34 -4.45 6.95
C PRO A 171 14.50 -3.73 6.26
N ILE A 172 14.53 -2.40 6.30
CA ILE A 172 15.61 -1.62 5.71
C ILE A 172 16.92 -1.91 6.44
N LEU A 173 16.91 -1.85 7.78
CA LEU A 173 18.09 -2.16 8.59
C LEU A 173 18.54 -3.61 8.38
N VAL A 174 17.62 -4.56 8.45
CA VAL A 174 17.93 -5.98 8.20
C VAL A 174 18.54 -6.17 6.80
N GLY A 175 17.98 -5.50 5.80
CA GLY A 175 18.45 -5.62 4.42
C GLY A 175 19.84 -5.04 4.19
N VAL A 176 20.19 -3.95 4.86
CA VAL A 176 21.55 -3.37 4.77
C VAL A 176 22.63 -4.36 5.26
N TYR A 177 22.31 -5.17 6.28
CA TYR A 177 23.26 -6.15 6.85
C TYR A 177 23.20 -7.53 6.18
N LEU A 178 21.99 -8.01 5.82
CA LEU A 178 21.74 -9.37 5.34
C LEU A 178 21.48 -9.47 3.82
N GLY A 179 21.43 -8.33 3.13
CA GLY A 179 21.22 -8.27 1.68
C GLY A 179 19.82 -7.88 1.24
N ILE A 180 19.70 -7.53 -0.05
CA ILE A 180 18.50 -7.00 -0.66
C ILE A 180 17.30 -7.98 -0.57
N GLU A 181 17.54 -9.26 -0.66
CA GLU A 181 16.48 -10.28 -0.61
C GLU A 181 15.77 -10.27 0.74
N MET A 182 16.53 -10.20 1.84
CA MET A 182 15.97 -10.09 3.19
C MET A 182 15.22 -8.80 3.40
N MET A 183 15.67 -7.69 2.79
CA MET A 183 14.96 -6.43 2.78
C MET A 183 13.60 -6.56 2.08
N LEU A 184 13.53 -7.22 0.95
CA LEU A 184 12.30 -7.42 0.19
C LEU A 184 11.33 -8.35 0.93
N TRP A 185 11.79 -9.49 1.44
CA TRP A 185 10.96 -10.38 2.26
C TRP A 185 10.48 -9.71 3.55
N GLY A 186 11.33 -8.92 4.20
CA GLY A 186 10.93 -8.10 5.32
C GLY A 186 9.81 -7.13 4.97
N SER A 187 9.84 -6.52 3.76
CA SER A 187 8.76 -5.65 3.30
C SER A 187 7.43 -6.39 3.10
N VAL A 188 7.46 -7.67 2.69
CA VAL A 188 6.27 -8.53 2.62
C VAL A 188 5.67 -8.74 4.01
N ILE A 189 6.50 -9.09 4.99
CA ILE A 189 6.07 -9.30 6.38
C ILE A 189 5.43 -8.02 6.93
N ILE A 190 6.07 -6.86 6.75
CA ILE A 190 5.53 -5.57 7.19
C ILE A 190 4.23 -5.22 6.46
N SER A 191 4.08 -5.56 5.18
CA SER A 191 2.83 -5.37 4.44
C SER A 191 1.69 -6.18 5.07
N VAL A 192 1.94 -7.43 5.43
CA VAL A 192 0.95 -8.29 6.13
C VAL A 192 0.59 -7.72 7.50
N ILE A 193 1.58 -7.35 8.32
CA ILE A 193 1.35 -6.73 9.64
C ILE A 193 0.53 -5.45 9.49
N SER A 194 0.89 -4.61 8.54
CA SER A 194 0.19 -3.35 8.23
C SER A 194 -1.25 -3.57 7.79
N TYR A 195 -1.52 -4.65 7.04
CA TYR A 195 -2.88 -5.03 6.68
C TYR A 195 -3.73 -5.35 7.91
N PHE A 196 -3.22 -6.19 8.80
CA PHE A 196 -3.94 -6.53 10.03
C PHE A 196 -4.14 -5.33 10.95
N LEU A 197 -3.15 -4.44 11.08
CA LEU A 197 -3.31 -3.20 11.84
C LEU A 197 -4.42 -2.32 11.23
N ASN A 198 -4.39 -2.07 9.92
CA ASN A 198 -5.42 -1.28 9.26
C ASN A 198 -6.80 -1.93 9.39
N ALA A 199 -6.91 -3.26 9.21
CA ALA A 199 -8.16 -3.99 9.31
C ALA A 199 -8.74 -3.94 10.73
N TYR A 200 -7.92 -4.08 11.76
CA TYR A 200 -8.33 -3.99 13.15
C TYR A 200 -8.96 -2.63 13.49
N TYR A 201 -8.26 -1.55 13.17
CA TYR A 201 -8.77 -0.19 13.44
C TYR A 201 -10.00 0.16 12.58
N SER A 202 -10.05 -0.29 11.33
CA SER A 202 -11.23 -0.09 10.49
C SER A 202 -12.43 -0.88 11.00
N ALA A 203 -12.24 -2.13 11.42
CA ALA A 203 -13.31 -2.94 11.98
C ALA A 203 -13.86 -2.38 13.28
N SER A 204 -13.01 -1.83 14.16
CA SER A 204 -13.43 -1.21 15.42
C SER A 204 -14.31 0.04 15.24
N LEU A 205 -14.32 0.66 14.06
CA LEU A 205 -15.15 1.83 13.76
C LEU A 205 -16.49 1.47 13.10
N ILE A 206 -16.68 0.22 12.71
CA ILE A 206 -17.87 -0.27 11.99
C ILE A 206 -18.68 -1.24 12.88
N ASN A 207 -18.08 -1.70 13.98
CA ASN A 207 -18.79 -2.52 15.00
C ASN A 207 -19.51 -1.59 16.01
#